data_d5240a70dc8cd67dc4d5795b2c9bf679
#
_entry.id   d5240a70dc8cd67dc4d5795b2c9bf679
#
_cell.length_a   1.000
_cell.length_b   1.000
_cell.length_c   1.000
_cell.angle_alpha   90.00
_cell.angle_beta   90.00
_cell.angle_gamma   90.00
#
_symmetry.space_group_name_H-M   'P 1'
#
loop_
_entity.id
_entity.type
_entity.pdbx_description
1 polymer ?
#
loop_
_entity_poly.entity_id
_entity_poly.type
_entity_poly.pdbx_seq_one_letter_code
_entity_poly.pdbx_strand_id
1 'polypeptide(L)'
;MKTEEKAVLKTTGSAAGILGVSTKTLRRYRDLEGGFLIQDKDWFFGAFDNSPIRWDINRCKEALSKRRKGYSKYQNFQLAKKILEDQRKK
;
A
#
# COMPACT_ATOMS: atom_id res chain seq x y z
N MET A 1 7.45 -25.18 -6.26
CA MET A 1 7.17 -24.85 -6.24
C MET A 1 6.65 -24.27 -6.09
N LYS A 2 6.64 -23.85 -6.18
CA LYS A 2 6.30 -23.37 -6.11
C LYS A 2 5.50 -22.79 -6.17
N THR A 3 5.16 -22.63 -6.23
CA THR A 3 4.55 -22.25 -6.44
C THR A 3 3.93 -21.52 -6.41
N GLU A 4 3.81 -21.33 -6.40
CA GLU A 4 3.33 -20.67 -6.46
C GLU A 4 2.69 -19.77 -6.01
N GLU A 5 3.07 -19.18 -6.17
CA GLU A 5 2.54 -18.04 -5.84
C GLU A 5 1.76 -17.45 -6.84
N LYS A 6 0.57 -17.88 -7.01
CA LYS A 6 -0.32 -17.27 -7.88
C LYS A 6 -0.74 -16.00 -7.29
N ALA A 7 -0.73 -14.93 -8.07
CA ALA A 7 -1.24 -13.64 -7.65
C ALA A 7 -2.72 -13.78 -7.32
N VAL A 8 -3.13 -13.22 -6.20
CA VAL A 8 -4.54 -13.19 -5.81
C VAL A 8 -5.08 -11.84 -6.20
N LEU A 9 -5.84 -11.82 -7.29
CA LEU A 9 -6.39 -10.57 -7.81
C LEU A 9 -7.82 -10.41 -7.35
N LYS A 10 -8.14 -9.26 -6.77
CA LYS A 10 -9.46 -8.96 -6.26
C LYS A 10 -9.98 -7.66 -6.83
N THR A 11 -11.29 -7.51 -6.86
CA THR A 11 -11.89 -6.25 -7.26
C THR A 11 -11.65 -5.19 -6.19
N THR A 12 -11.94 -3.94 -6.53
CA THR A 12 -11.69 -2.84 -5.60
C THR A 12 -12.43 -3.02 -4.28
N GLY A 13 -13.70 -3.38 -4.34
CA GLY A 13 -14.47 -3.56 -3.11
C GLY A 13 -13.90 -4.65 -2.23
N SER A 14 -13.61 -5.79 -2.83
CA SER A 14 -13.03 -6.92 -2.11
C SER A 14 -11.68 -6.57 -1.54
N ALA A 15 -10.85 -5.97 -2.37
CA ALA A 15 -9.50 -5.62 -1.96
C ALA A 15 -9.53 -4.64 -0.80
N ALA A 16 -10.38 -3.63 -0.88
CA ALA A 16 -10.49 -2.64 0.18
C ALA A 16 -10.88 -3.29 1.50
N GLY A 17 -11.84 -4.21 1.44
CA GLY A 17 -12.26 -4.92 2.63
C GLY A 17 -11.14 -5.73 3.23
N ILE A 18 -10.43 -6.46 2.40
CA ILE A 18 -9.32 -7.30 2.87
C ILE A 18 -8.19 -6.44 3.44
N LEU A 19 -7.92 -5.32 2.80
CA LEU A 19 -6.82 -4.45 3.22
C LEU A 19 -7.22 -3.51 4.35
N GLY A 20 -8.49 -3.45 4.69
CA GLY A 20 -8.95 -2.64 5.80
C GLY A 20 -8.99 -1.16 5.51
N VAL A 21 -9.22 -0.78 4.27
CA VAL A 21 -9.31 0.62 3.88
C VAL A 21 -10.58 0.83 3.08
N SER A 22 -10.97 2.08 2.88
CA SER A 22 -12.13 2.37 2.04
C SER A 22 -11.73 2.24 0.58
N THR A 23 -12.72 2.05 -0.29
CA THR A 23 -12.44 1.96 -1.72
C THR A 23 -11.84 3.25 -2.24
N LYS A 24 -12.30 4.36 -1.69
CA LYS A 24 -11.77 5.66 -2.07
C LYS A 24 -10.29 5.77 -1.71
N THR A 25 -9.95 5.35 -0.51
CA THR A 25 -8.58 5.37 -0.04
C THR A 25 -7.72 4.46 -0.90
N LEU A 26 -8.23 3.26 -1.19
CA LEU A 26 -7.47 2.31 -2.00
C LEU A 26 -7.17 2.89 -3.38
N ARG A 27 -8.14 3.54 -3.99
CA ARG A 27 -7.92 4.14 -5.29
C ARG A 27 -6.88 5.26 -5.24
N ARG A 28 -6.83 5.98 -4.15
CA ARG A 28 -5.85 7.04 -3.98
C ARG A 28 -4.44 6.52 -3.82
N TYR A 29 -4.32 5.27 -3.42
CA TYR A 29 -2.99 4.66 -3.28
C TYR A 29 -2.34 4.34 -4.62
N ARG A 30 -3.10 4.42 -5.71
CA ARG A 30 -2.54 4.13 -7.03
C ARG A 30 -1.55 5.20 -7.46
N ASP A 31 -0.54 4.79 -8.18
CA ASP A 31 0.46 5.71 -8.69
C ASP A 31 -0.13 6.79 -9.58
N LEU A 32 -1.24 6.50 -10.25
CA LEU A 32 -1.97 7.50 -11.02
C LEU A 32 -2.38 8.69 -10.19
N GLU A 33 -2.67 8.44 -8.92
CA GLU A 33 -3.14 9.48 -8.02
C GLU A 33 -2.01 9.98 -7.14
N GLY A 34 -0.79 9.68 -7.49
CA GLY A 34 0.35 10.07 -6.69
C GLY A 34 0.64 9.13 -5.54
N GLY A 35 0.03 7.96 -5.55
CA GLY A 35 0.22 6.98 -4.49
C GLY A 35 1.38 6.04 -4.76
N PHE A 36 1.46 5.01 -3.96
CA PHE A 36 2.59 4.10 -3.97
C PHE A 36 2.32 2.73 -4.60
N LEU A 37 1.08 2.46 -4.97
CA LEU A 37 0.76 1.20 -5.63
C LEU A 37 0.96 1.38 -7.13
N ILE A 38 1.79 0.53 -7.69
CA ILE A 38 2.27 0.69 -9.06
C ILE A 38 1.45 -0.12 -10.03
N GLN A 39 1.04 0.52 -11.11
CA GLN A 39 0.26 -0.13 -12.15
C GLN A 39 1.03 -1.32 -12.72
N ASP A 40 0.29 -2.39 -12.99
CA ASP A 40 0.83 -3.62 -13.56
C ASP A 40 1.74 -4.39 -12.62
N LYS A 41 1.82 -3.94 -11.38
CA LYS A 41 2.50 -4.69 -10.34
C LYS A 41 1.57 -4.93 -9.18
N ASP A 42 1.06 -3.84 -8.63
CA ASP A 42 0.21 -3.91 -7.45
C ASP A 42 -1.26 -3.85 -7.81
N TRP A 43 -1.57 -3.22 -8.91
CA TRP A 43 -2.94 -3.12 -9.39
C TRP A 43 -2.94 -3.15 -10.91
N PHE A 44 -4.07 -3.51 -11.48
CA PHE A 44 -4.17 -3.72 -12.93
C PHE A 44 -5.49 -3.16 -13.45
N PHE A 45 -5.44 -2.55 -14.61
CA PHE A 45 -6.65 -2.23 -15.32
C PHE A 45 -7.18 -3.53 -15.93
N GLY A 46 -8.49 -3.59 -16.13
CA GLY A 46 -9.07 -4.73 -16.83
C GLY A 46 -8.79 -4.65 -18.32
N ALA A 47 -9.29 -5.65 -19.02
CA ALA A 47 -9.08 -5.77 -20.45
C ALA A 47 -9.80 -4.68 -21.25
N PHE A 48 -10.88 -4.15 -20.68
CA PHE A 48 -11.69 -3.14 -21.36
C PHE A 48 -11.85 -1.94 -20.47
N ASP A 49 -12.20 -0.80 -21.10
CA ASP A 49 -12.35 0.44 -20.36
C ASP A 49 -13.28 0.34 -19.18
N ASN A 50 -14.34 -0.45 -19.30
CA ASN A 50 -15.31 -0.58 -18.25
C ASN A 50 -15.06 -1.79 -17.38
N SER A 51 -13.95 -2.46 -17.53
CA SER A 51 -13.62 -3.60 -16.69
C SER A 51 -13.21 -3.14 -15.29
N PRO A 52 -13.53 -3.91 -14.27
CA PRO A 52 -13.12 -3.53 -12.92
C PRO A 52 -11.61 -3.56 -12.77
N ILE A 53 -11.11 -2.67 -11.93
CA ILE A 53 -9.70 -2.69 -11.57
C ILE A 53 -9.47 -3.90 -10.69
N ARG A 54 -8.34 -4.55 -10.88
CA ARG A 54 -7.96 -5.69 -10.07
C ARG A 54 -6.72 -5.33 -9.25
N TRP A 55 -6.68 -5.89 -8.06
CA TRP A 55 -5.61 -5.59 -7.12
C TRP A 55 -4.95 -6.88 -6.68
N ASP A 56 -3.63 -6.89 -6.74
CA ASP A 56 -2.86 -8.04 -6.26
C ASP A 56 -2.77 -7.92 -4.76
N ILE A 57 -3.53 -8.72 -4.06
CA ILE A 57 -3.67 -8.59 -2.61
C ILE A 57 -2.34 -8.76 -1.89
N ASN A 58 -1.58 -9.76 -2.28
CA ASN A 58 -0.32 -10.00 -1.61
C ASN A 58 0.65 -8.84 -1.79
N ARG A 59 0.72 -8.34 -3.00
CA ARG A 59 1.62 -7.21 -3.27
C ARG A 59 1.12 -5.95 -2.61
N CYS A 60 -0.19 -5.75 -2.58
CA CYS A 60 -0.75 -4.59 -1.90
C CYS A 60 -0.49 -4.66 -0.40
N LYS A 61 -0.63 -5.83 0.18
CA LYS A 61 -0.33 -6.01 1.59
C LYS A 61 1.13 -5.70 1.88
N GLU A 62 1.98 -6.19 1.01
CA GLU A 62 3.40 -5.97 1.17
C GLU A 62 3.74 -4.49 1.03
N ALA A 63 3.17 -3.84 0.02
CA ALA A 63 3.41 -2.42 -0.20
C ALA A 63 2.91 -1.59 0.98
N LEU A 64 1.72 -1.92 1.48
CA LEU A 64 1.18 -1.23 2.64
C LEU A 64 2.03 -1.45 3.87
N SER A 65 2.51 -2.68 4.03
CA SER A 65 3.36 -3.00 5.16
C SER A 65 4.67 -2.23 5.10
N LYS A 66 5.26 -2.18 3.92
CA LYS A 66 6.49 -1.44 3.74
C LYS A 66 6.28 0.04 3.98
N ARG A 67 5.18 0.56 3.45
CA ARG A 67 4.87 1.97 3.64
C ARG A 67 4.66 2.27 5.11
N ARG A 68 3.92 1.41 5.78
CA ARG A 68 3.66 1.60 7.19
C ARG A 68 4.96 1.52 7.99
N LYS A 69 5.77 0.53 7.69
CA LYS A 69 7.05 0.39 8.37
C LYS A 69 7.95 1.57 8.07
N GLY A 70 7.99 1.96 6.81
CA GLY A 70 8.78 3.10 6.41
C GLY A 70 8.31 4.36 7.09
N TYR A 71 7.00 4.57 7.09
CA TYR A 71 6.42 5.73 7.73
C TYR A 71 6.68 5.70 9.23
N SER A 72 6.40 4.57 9.84
CA SER A 72 6.64 4.39 11.26
C SER A 72 8.09 4.58 11.61
N LYS A 73 8.94 3.98 10.82
CA LYS A 73 10.37 4.09 11.03
C LYS A 73 10.82 5.54 10.90
N TYR A 74 10.33 6.20 9.88
CA TYR A 74 10.64 7.59 9.67
C TYR A 74 10.10 8.44 10.82
N GLN A 75 8.88 8.20 11.20
CA GLN A 75 8.26 8.91 12.30
C GLN A 75 9.00 8.65 13.60
N ASN A 76 9.34 7.40 13.85
CA ASN A 76 10.08 7.05 15.04
C ASN A 76 11.44 7.69 15.04
N PHE A 77 12.06 7.72 13.88
CA PHE A 77 13.35 8.35 13.76
C PHE A 77 13.27 9.84 14.07
N GLN A 78 12.28 10.51 13.48
CA GLN A 78 12.09 11.93 13.72
C GLN A 78 11.74 12.20 15.18
N LEU A 79 10.87 11.37 15.71
CA LEU A 79 10.45 11.51 17.08
C LEU A 79 11.60 11.27 18.04
N ALA A 80 12.36 10.22 17.79
CA ALA A 80 13.51 9.89 18.63
C ALA A 80 14.53 11.02 18.56
N LYS A 81 14.76 11.53 17.36
CA LYS A 81 15.69 12.62 17.19
C LYS A 81 15.24 13.84 17.96
N LYS A 82 13.95 14.13 17.89
CA LYS A 82 13.39 15.27 18.59
C LYS A 82 13.50 15.09 20.10
N ILE A 83 13.21 13.91 20.56
CA ILE A 83 13.30 13.60 21.99
C ILE A 83 14.73 13.76 22.48
N LEU A 84 15.66 13.26 21.68
CA LEU A 84 17.07 13.38 22.04
C LEU A 84 17.51 14.82 22.08
N GLU A 85 17.03 15.59 21.12
CA GLU A 85 17.37 17.00 21.10
C GLU A 85 16.82 17.73 22.32
N ASP A 86 15.58 17.40 22.68
CA ASP A 86 14.95 17.98 23.84
C ASP A 86 15.73 17.62 25.10
N GLN A 87 16.15 16.38 25.17
CA GLN A 87 16.93 15.94 26.33
C GLN A 87 18.27 16.61 26.39
N ARG A 88 18.84 16.84 25.24
CA ARG A 88 20.12 17.52 25.19
C ARG A 88 20.03 18.95 25.67
N LYS A 89 18.90 19.56 25.41
CA LYS A 89 18.70 20.94 25.80
C LYS A 89 18.53 21.10 27.29
N LYS A 90 18.26 20.03 27.94
CA LYS A 90 18.17 20.04 29.38
C LYS A 90 19.56 19.90 29.98
#